data_761019329d388e46190cf5427846314c
#
_entry.id   761019329d388e46190cf5427846314c
#
_cell.length_a   1.000
_cell.length_b   1.000
_cell.length_c   1.000
_cell.angle_alpha   90.00
_cell.angle_beta   90.00
_cell.angle_gamma   90.00
#
_symmetry.space_group_name_H-M   'P 1'
#
loop_
_entity.id
_entity.type
_entity.pdbx_description
1 polymer ?
#
loop_
_entity_poly.entity_id
_entity_poly.type
_entity_poly.pdbx_seq_one_letter_code
_entity_poly.pdbx_strand_id
1 'polypeptide(L)'
;MQKVSSCLMLVALAASVLYSVRSQAQVARSNGAGAVFVMNNSASRNEIISFMRTVDGSLQQAGRFATGGRGTGGVTDPLESQGALTLSQDHSLLFAVNGGSGEISVFQVHGSNLALVDKKPTGGAEPNAVAQFGGLVYVLNVGGSSNVVGFTLNARAQLRQIPNSIRFLTTNNSEAASLAFSPDGQFLLVTERATNNIDAFQVRPDGTLGSTVVNSDSQPGAFAVAFAPNGAALVSETGPASASNASTISSYSVLADGTLSPISAGVPTLGNANCWNVVTPNGRWVYVSNAASSTISGFSIGVTGALTPIGATVLGINPTGSSNLDIAVSADSKFLYSLNSGNGTIGIFGIQEDGTLVNVGEADAISAKSGFNGIAAF
;
A
#
# COMPACT_ATOMS: atom_id res chain seq x y z
N MET A 1 58.20 -42.83 -27.27
CA MET A 1 57.88 -41.60 -26.54
C MET A 1 56.83 -40.84 -27.32
N GLN A 2 55.57 -40.96 -26.98
CA GLN A 2 54.44 -40.08 -27.39
C GLN A 2 53.13 -40.81 -27.07
N LYS A 3 52.53 -40.51 -25.96
CA LYS A 3 51.07 -40.73 -25.64
C LYS A 3 50.81 -40.29 -24.21
N VAL A 4 50.71 -38.97 -23.96
CA VAL A 4 50.00 -38.40 -22.82
C VAL A 4 49.66 -36.97 -23.24
N SER A 5 48.54 -36.70 -23.90
CA SER A 5 47.99 -35.33 -24.02
C SER A 5 46.61 -35.33 -24.69
N SER A 6 45.68 -36.07 -24.22
CA SER A 6 44.29 -36.01 -24.77
C SER A 6 43.20 -36.13 -23.71
N CYS A 7 43.49 -36.20 -22.43
CA CYS A 7 42.47 -36.43 -21.40
C CYS A 7 42.09 -35.19 -20.53
N LEU A 8 42.79 -34.06 -20.66
CA LEU A 8 42.53 -32.87 -19.86
C LEU A 8 41.57 -31.82 -20.52
N MET A 9 41.32 -31.94 -21.82
CA MET A 9 40.46 -30.95 -22.51
C MET A 9 38.97 -31.25 -22.45
N LEU A 10 38.52 -32.48 -22.16
CA LEU A 10 37.10 -32.83 -22.09
C LEU A 10 36.41 -32.50 -20.74
N VAL A 11 37.19 -32.39 -19.66
CA VAL A 11 36.63 -32.08 -18.34
C VAL A 11 36.34 -30.58 -18.16
N ALA A 12 37.10 -29.71 -18.81
CA ALA A 12 36.89 -28.25 -18.73
C ALA A 12 35.67 -27.76 -19.50
N LEU A 13 35.29 -28.46 -20.61
CA LEU A 13 34.11 -28.10 -21.39
C LEU A 13 32.77 -28.50 -20.70
N ALA A 14 32.76 -29.61 -19.99
CA ALA A 14 31.57 -30.07 -19.27
C ALA A 14 31.24 -29.20 -18.03
N ALA A 15 32.26 -28.66 -17.36
CA ALA A 15 32.08 -27.78 -16.21
C ALA A 15 31.57 -26.40 -16.61
N SER A 16 32.02 -25.86 -17.77
CA SER A 16 31.56 -24.54 -18.25
C SER A 16 30.12 -24.56 -18.76
N VAL A 17 29.66 -25.66 -19.36
CA VAL A 17 28.28 -25.81 -19.82
C VAL A 17 27.31 -25.97 -18.63
N LEU A 18 27.70 -26.69 -17.57
CA LEU A 18 26.90 -26.85 -16.37
C LEU A 18 26.78 -25.52 -15.56
N TYR A 19 27.82 -24.71 -15.57
CA TYR A 19 27.80 -23.36 -14.92
C TYR A 19 26.91 -22.36 -15.67
N SER A 20 26.94 -22.39 -17.01
CA SER A 20 26.09 -21.51 -17.83
C SER A 20 24.62 -21.89 -17.78
N VAL A 21 24.27 -23.16 -17.70
CA VAL A 21 22.89 -23.65 -17.56
C VAL A 21 22.32 -23.32 -16.17
N ARG A 22 23.13 -23.40 -15.11
CA ARG A 22 22.70 -23.00 -13.77
C ARG A 22 22.52 -21.48 -13.65
N SER A 23 23.39 -20.67 -14.25
CA SER A 23 23.23 -19.20 -14.24
C SER A 23 22.02 -18.75 -15.07
N GLN A 24 21.75 -19.37 -16.22
CA GLN A 24 20.57 -19.06 -17.03
C GLN A 24 19.25 -19.51 -16.36
N ALA A 25 19.23 -20.66 -15.69
CA ALA A 25 18.08 -21.11 -14.93
C ALA A 25 17.80 -20.23 -13.69
N GLN A 26 18.82 -19.61 -13.11
CA GLN A 26 18.67 -18.68 -11.98
C GLN A 26 18.28 -17.29 -12.44
N VAL A 27 18.76 -16.82 -13.59
CA VAL A 27 18.34 -15.58 -14.24
C VAL A 27 16.93 -15.69 -14.81
N ALA A 28 16.53 -16.85 -15.38
CA ALA A 28 15.19 -17.07 -15.87
C ALA A 28 14.13 -17.18 -14.74
N ARG A 29 14.54 -17.50 -13.51
CA ARG A 29 13.67 -17.48 -12.34
C ARG A 29 13.50 -16.09 -11.71
N SER A 30 14.37 -15.12 -12.02
CA SER A 30 14.26 -13.74 -11.55
C SER A 30 13.49 -12.80 -12.49
N ASN A 31 13.24 -13.20 -13.72
CA ASN A 31 12.52 -12.38 -14.70
C ASN A 31 11.01 -12.66 -14.64
N GLY A 32 10.33 -12.05 -13.66
CA GLY A 32 8.88 -12.08 -13.54
C GLY A 32 8.33 -12.31 -12.12
N ALA A 33 9.18 -12.52 -11.14
CA ALA A 33 8.76 -12.75 -9.75
C ALA A 33 8.70 -11.41 -9.01
N GLY A 34 7.51 -10.86 -8.83
CA GLY A 34 7.23 -9.82 -7.87
C GLY A 34 7.17 -10.37 -6.44
N ALA A 35 6.89 -9.52 -5.49
CA ALA A 35 6.65 -9.91 -4.11
C ALA A 35 5.39 -9.25 -3.56
N VAL A 36 4.79 -9.91 -2.56
CA VAL A 36 3.70 -9.35 -1.74
C VAL A 36 4.16 -9.40 -0.29
N PHE A 37 3.96 -8.31 0.40
CA PHE A 37 4.30 -8.14 1.81
C PHE A 37 3.04 -7.80 2.58
N VAL A 38 2.85 -8.43 3.73
CA VAL A 38 1.75 -8.14 4.66
C VAL A 38 2.28 -8.04 6.08
N MET A 39 1.59 -7.30 6.94
CA MET A 39 2.04 -7.04 8.30
C MET A 39 1.06 -7.67 9.30
N ASN A 40 1.59 -8.38 10.31
CA ASN A 40 0.78 -9.04 11.33
C ASN A 40 0.29 -8.11 12.45
N ASN A 41 0.85 -6.90 12.54
CA ASN A 41 0.51 -5.88 13.54
C ASN A 41 0.43 -6.40 14.99
N SER A 42 1.21 -7.43 15.33
CA SER A 42 1.18 -8.05 16.67
C SER A 42 1.66 -7.09 17.76
N ALA A 43 0.92 -7.02 18.86
CA ALA A 43 1.26 -6.19 20.03
C ALA A 43 2.54 -6.66 20.77
N SER A 44 2.95 -7.90 20.60
CA SER A 44 4.19 -8.41 21.20
C SER A 44 5.40 -8.24 20.29
N ARG A 45 5.23 -8.49 18.98
CA ARG A 45 6.28 -8.41 17.97
C ARG A 45 5.65 -8.20 16.61
N ASN A 46 5.81 -7.00 16.06
CA ASN A 46 5.34 -6.70 14.71
C ASN A 46 6.27 -7.34 13.68
N GLU A 47 5.70 -8.02 12.68
CA GLU A 47 6.44 -8.72 11.65
C GLU A 47 5.81 -8.49 10.27
N ILE A 48 6.68 -8.47 9.26
CA ILE A 48 6.29 -8.52 7.86
C ILE A 48 6.40 -9.97 7.39
N ILE A 49 5.35 -10.48 6.78
CA ILE A 49 5.31 -11.77 6.11
C ILE A 49 5.44 -11.50 4.63
N SER A 50 6.44 -12.10 4.00
CA SER A 50 6.71 -11.93 2.59
C SER A 50 6.30 -13.16 1.79
N PHE A 51 5.85 -12.90 0.57
CA PHE A 51 5.49 -13.91 -0.41
C PHE A 51 6.21 -13.63 -1.73
N MET A 52 6.71 -14.68 -2.35
CA MET A 52 7.14 -14.66 -3.73
C MET A 52 5.91 -14.82 -4.62
N ARG A 53 5.73 -13.91 -5.57
CA ARG A 53 4.69 -14.02 -6.60
C ARG A 53 5.19 -14.88 -7.75
N THR A 54 4.42 -15.85 -8.15
CA THR A 54 4.65 -16.64 -9.36
C THR A 54 4.09 -15.95 -10.60
N VAL A 55 4.39 -16.47 -11.78
CA VAL A 55 3.95 -15.87 -13.07
C VAL A 55 2.43 -15.85 -13.22
N ASP A 56 1.73 -16.83 -12.64
CA ASP A 56 0.27 -16.93 -12.63
C ASP A 56 -0.41 -16.13 -11.50
N GLY A 57 0.38 -15.36 -10.72
CA GLY A 57 -0.10 -14.53 -9.62
C GLY A 57 -0.19 -15.24 -8.28
N SER A 58 -0.05 -16.56 -8.22
CA SER A 58 -0.06 -17.32 -6.97
C SER A 58 1.06 -16.86 -6.02
N LEU A 59 0.83 -17.02 -4.72
CA LEU A 59 1.75 -16.57 -3.67
C LEU A 59 2.36 -17.77 -2.94
N GLN A 60 3.68 -17.74 -2.74
CA GLN A 60 4.42 -18.70 -1.92
C GLN A 60 5.10 -17.96 -0.78
N GLN A 61 4.78 -18.29 0.47
CA GLN A 61 5.42 -17.64 1.61
C GLN A 61 6.93 -17.83 1.55
N ALA A 62 7.68 -16.72 1.61
CA ALA A 62 9.14 -16.70 1.49
C ALA A 62 9.83 -16.47 2.83
N GLY A 63 9.23 -15.67 3.73
CA GLY A 63 9.85 -15.39 5.03
C GLY A 63 8.97 -14.59 5.98
N ARG A 64 9.52 -14.37 7.19
CA ARG A 64 8.99 -13.49 8.22
C ARG A 64 10.12 -12.61 8.73
N PHE A 65 9.89 -11.30 8.81
CA PHE A 65 10.89 -10.31 9.13
C PHE A 65 10.39 -9.40 10.24
N ALA A 66 11.07 -9.43 11.40
CA ALA A 66 10.71 -8.58 12.52
C ALA A 66 10.94 -7.10 12.17
N THR A 67 9.96 -6.25 12.44
CA THR A 67 10.11 -4.79 12.30
C THR A 67 11.01 -4.18 13.37
N GLY A 68 11.27 -4.92 14.46
CA GLY A 68 11.98 -4.43 15.65
C GLY A 68 11.10 -3.59 16.57
N GLY A 69 9.83 -3.37 16.21
CA GLY A 69 8.83 -2.69 17.00
C GLY A 69 7.63 -3.58 17.34
N ARG A 70 6.56 -2.94 17.85
CA ARG A 70 5.31 -3.60 18.22
C ARG A 70 4.14 -2.96 17.47
N GLY A 71 3.22 -3.78 16.99
CA GLY A 71 1.94 -3.35 16.50
C GLY A 71 0.97 -3.01 17.63
N THR A 72 -0.24 -2.59 17.27
CA THR A 72 -1.32 -2.34 18.24
C THR A 72 -2.00 -3.63 18.71
N GLY A 73 -1.82 -4.72 17.98
CA GLY A 73 -2.62 -5.94 18.17
C GLY A 73 -4.04 -5.74 17.63
N GLY A 74 -5.01 -6.35 18.29
CA GLY A 74 -6.41 -6.24 17.93
C GLY A 74 -6.91 -7.45 17.14
N VAL A 75 -8.11 -7.35 16.58
CA VAL A 75 -8.82 -8.49 15.96
C VAL A 75 -9.00 -8.26 14.46
N THR A 76 -9.70 -7.22 14.08
CA THR A 76 -9.99 -6.85 12.69
C THR A 76 -9.77 -5.35 12.56
N ASP A 77 -8.95 -4.94 11.58
CA ASP A 77 -8.65 -3.53 11.30
C ASP A 77 -8.29 -2.65 12.51
N PRO A 78 -7.29 -3.03 13.32
CA PRO A 78 -6.94 -2.27 14.52
C PRO A 78 -6.23 -0.94 14.22
N LEU A 79 -5.78 -0.69 12.99
CA LEU A 79 -5.15 0.56 12.58
C LEU A 79 -6.11 1.52 11.90
N GLU A 80 -7.25 1.03 11.41
CA GLU A 80 -8.27 1.79 10.69
C GLU A 80 -7.65 2.73 9.63
N SER A 81 -6.73 2.19 8.81
CA SER A 81 -5.93 3.02 7.91
C SER A 81 -5.49 2.30 6.65
N GLN A 82 -5.14 3.09 5.64
CA GLN A 82 -4.36 2.66 4.47
C GLN A 82 -2.96 3.23 4.53
N GLY A 83 -1.98 2.40 4.17
CA GLY A 83 -0.57 2.80 4.12
C GLY A 83 0.24 2.42 5.37
N ALA A 84 -0.27 1.50 6.21
CA ALA A 84 0.48 0.96 7.34
C ALA A 84 1.77 0.23 6.89
N LEU A 85 1.77 -0.29 5.67
CA LEU A 85 2.90 -0.91 4.99
C LEU A 85 3.00 -0.33 3.58
N THR A 86 4.11 0.35 3.24
CA THR A 86 4.25 1.09 1.98
C THR A 86 5.61 0.84 1.34
N LEU A 87 5.63 0.52 0.04
CA LEU A 87 6.86 0.45 -0.77
C LEU A 87 7.29 1.86 -1.22
N SER A 88 8.60 2.07 -1.36
CA SER A 88 9.11 3.23 -2.09
C SER A 88 8.71 3.17 -3.57
N GLN A 89 8.71 4.33 -4.24
CA GLN A 89 8.34 4.45 -5.67
C GLN A 89 9.15 3.52 -6.58
N ASP A 90 10.42 3.24 -6.24
CA ASP A 90 11.33 2.36 -6.98
C ASP A 90 11.31 0.91 -6.46
N HIS A 91 10.46 0.60 -5.49
CA HIS A 91 10.31 -0.68 -4.79
C HIS A 91 11.58 -1.18 -4.08
N SER A 92 12.60 -0.32 -3.90
CA SER A 92 13.85 -0.69 -3.23
C SER A 92 13.75 -0.69 -1.70
N LEU A 93 12.74 0.01 -1.15
CA LEU A 93 12.50 0.12 0.28
C LEU A 93 11.05 -0.24 0.62
N LEU A 94 10.87 -0.76 1.85
CA LEU A 94 9.57 -1.01 2.45
C LEU A 94 9.52 -0.34 3.81
N PHE A 95 8.48 0.45 4.05
CA PHE A 95 8.22 1.15 5.30
C PHE A 95 7.08 0.46 6.04
N ALA A 96 7.25 0.25 7.35
CA ALA A 96 6.25 -0.35 8.20
C ALA A 96 6.04 0.48 9.47
N VAL A 97 4.80 0.81 9.80
CA VAL A 97 4.46 1.44 11.06
C VAL A 97 4.44 0.41 12.20
N ASN A 98 4.83 0.85 13.39
CA ASN A 98 4.72 0.09 14.64
C ASN A 98 3.82 0.87 15.59
N GLY A 99 2.50 0.76 15.38
CA GLY A 99 1.50 1.56 16.10
C GLY A 99 1.61 1.45 17.62
N GLY A 100 1.85 0.23 18.13
CA GLY A 100 1.95 -0.03 19.56
C GLY A 100 3.26 0.42 20.22
N SER A 101 4.32 0.73 19.47
CA SER A 101 5.59 1.25 20.01
C SER A 101 5.94 2.65 19.51
N GLY A 102 5.09 3.28 18.66
CA GLY A 102 5.28 4.67 18.21
C GLY A 102 6.46 4.85 17.26
N GLU A 103 6.75 3.85 16.40
CA GLU A 103 7.95 3.82 15.58
C GLU A 103 7.61 3.55 14.10
N ILE A 104 8.54 3.91 13.21
CA ILE A 104 8.57 3.50 11.81
C ILE A 104 9.83 2.67 11.56
N SER A 105 9.70 1.59 10.80
CA SER A 105 10.80 0.72 10.36
C SER A 105 11.01 0.82 8.86
N VAL A 106 12.26 0.78 8.43
CA VAL A 106 12.67 0.81 7.02
C VAL A 106 13.41 -0.47 6.69
N PHE A 107 12.99 -1.14 5.64
CA PHE A 107 13.62 -2.35 5.12
C PHE A 107 14.17 -2.10 3.73
N GLN A 108 15.33 -2.66 3.43
CA GLN A 108 15.80 -2.84 2.07
C GLN A 108 15.15 -4.07 1.46
N VAL A 109 14.64 -3.94 0.23
CA VAL A 109 13.89 -4.99 -0.49
C VAL A 109 14.82 -5.69 -1.46
N HIS A 110 14.87 -7.01 -1.39
CA HIS A 110 15.65 -7.88 -2.28
C HIS A 110 14.74 -9.02 -2.80
N GLY A 111 13.88 -8.71 -3.77
CA GLY A 111 12.79 -9.61 -4.17
C GLY A 111 11.84 -9.83 -2.99
N SER A 112 11.60 -11.07 -2.60
CA SER A 112 10.80 -11.40 -1.41
C SER A 112 11.58 -11.36 -0.08
N ASN A 113 12.90 -11.08 -0.09
CA ASN A 113 13.69 -10.95 1.13
C ASN A 113 13.79 -9.49 1.59
N LEU A 114 13.80 -9.29 2.91
CA LEU A 114 13.87 -7.98 3.55
C LEU A 114 15.05 -7.90 4.51
N ALA A 115 15.74 -6.76 4.51
CA ALA A 115 16.76 -6.44 5.51
C ALA A 115 16.36 -5.16 6.26
N LEU A 116 16.15 -5.24 7.57
CA LEU A 116 15.86 -4.06 8.41
C LEU A 116 17.12 -3.16 8.43
N VAL A 117 16.99 -1.94 7.94
CA VAL A 117 18.10 -0.98 7.83
C VAL A 117 17.97 0.20 8.78
N ASP A 118 16.76 0.54 9.19
CA ASP A 118 16.54 1.60 10.18
C ASP A 118 15.23 1.42 10.93
N LYS A 119 15.16 2.01 12.13
CA LYS A 119 13.95 2.13 12.94
C LYS A 119 14.04 3.42 13.74
N LYS A 120 12.99 4.25 13.73
CA LYS A 120 12.94 5.54 14.42
C LYS A 120 11.61 5.75 15.13
N PRO A 121 11.62 6.45 16.29
CA PRO A 121 10.39 7.04 16.81
C PRO A 121 9.76 7.98 15.77
N THR A 122 8.44 7.97 15.67
CA THR A 122 7.71 8.82 14.70
C THR A 122 7.55 10.26 15.17
N GLY A 123 7.82 10.55 16.43
CA GLY A 123 7.60 11.86 17.02
C GLY A 123 6.14 12.14 17.42
N GLY A 124 5.26 11.16 17.25
CA GLY A 124 3.87 11.12 17.72
C GLY A 124 3.53 9.78 18.35
N ALA A 125 2.25 9.51 18.54
CA ALA A 125 1.76 8.24 19.09
C ALA A 125 0.88 7.52 18.06
N GLU A 126 0.87 6.20 18.12
CA GLU A 126 0.04 5.34 17.25
C GLU A 126 0.18 5.66 15.77
N PRO A 127 1.40 5.56 15.18
CA PRO A 127 1.54 5.71 13.74
C PRO A 127 0.69 4.64 13.03
N ASN A 128 -0.13 5.07 12.05
CA ASN A 128 -1.02 4.17 11.33
C ASN A 128 -0.80 4.16 9.81
N ALA A 129 -0.15 5.20 9.25
CA ALA A 129 0.14 5.24 7.82
C ALA A 129 1.46 5.96 7.52
N VAL A 130 2.06 5.65 6.37
CA VAL A 130 3.29 6.27 5.86
C VAL A 130 3.19 6.50 4.36
N ALA A 131 3.67 7.67 3.91
CA ALA A 131 3.84 7.99 2.49
C ALA A 131 5.29 8.37 2.20
N GLN A 132 5.76 8.03 0.99
CA GLN A 132 7.12 8.33 0.54
C GLN A 132 7.09 8.98 -0.85
N PHE A 133 7.93 10.00 -1.04
CA PHE A 133 8.19 10.61 -2.34
C PHE A 133 9.64 11.07 -2.43
N GLY A 134 10.38 10.55 -3.42
CA GLY A 134 11.82 10.82 -3.54
C GLY A 134 12.57 10.52 -2.24
N GLY A 135 13.25 11.52 -1.68
CA GLY A 135 13.93 11.42 -0.39
C GLY A 135 13.07 11.77 0.83
N LEU A 136 11.78 12.05 0.67
CA LEU A 136 10.88 12.42 1.76
C LEU A 136 10.03 11.24 2.22
N VAL A 137 9.80 11.15 3.53
CA VAL A 137 8.88 10.19 4.17
C VAL A 137 8.05 10.96 5.19
N TYR A 138 6.73 10.84 5.11
CA TYR A 138 5.82 11.39 6.10
C TYR A 138 5.04 10.26 6.77
N VAL A 139 4.92 10.36 8.10
CA VAL A 139 4.21 9.40 8.94
C VAL A 139 3.00 10.09 9.55
N LEU A 140 1.85 9.45 9.48
CA LEU A 140 0.61 9.84 10.14
C LEU A 140 0.55 9.17 11.51
N ASN A 141 0.37 9.97 12.55
CA ASN A 141 0.19 9.53 13.93
C ASN A 141 -1.20 9.93 14.39
N VAL A 142 -1.97 8.99 14.94
CA VAL A 142 -3.38 9.20 15.31
C VAL A 142 -3.63 9.17 16.81
N GLY A 143 -2.68 8.69 17.60
CA GLY A 143 -2.78 8.68 19.06
C GLY A 143 -2.52 10.07 19.66
N GLY A 144 -3.30 10.47 20.64
CA GLY A 144 -3.17 11.76 21.31
C GLY A 144 -3.55 12.93 20.38
N SER A 145 -2.61 13.86 20.15
CA SER A 145 -2.80 14.94 19.19
C SER A 145 -2.40 14.48 17.79
N SER A 146 -3.38 14.16 16.96
CA SER A 146 -3.17 13.66 15.60
C SER A 146 -2.30 14.60 14.78
N ASN A 147 -1.28 14.06 14.12
CA ASN A 147 -0.29 14.86 13.40
C ASN A 147 0.40 14.06 12.29
N VAL A 148 1.02 14.77 11.36
CA VAL A 148 2.01 14.20 10.44
C VAL A 148 3.41 14.68 10.79
N VAL A 149 4.40 13.80 10.63
CA VAL A 149 5.82 14.08 10.90
C VAL A 149 6.67 13.69 9.70
N GLY A 150 7.52 14.60 9.25
CA GLY A 150 8.37 14.41 8.09
C GLY A 150 9.79 13.96 8.42
N PHE A 151 10.33 13.11 7.55
CA PHE A 151 11.70 12.62 7.58
C PHE A 151 12.35 12.73 6.20
N THR A 152 13.67 12.85 6.17
CA THR A 152 14.49 12.62 4.98
C THR A 152 15.16 11.26 5.04
N LEU A 153 15.37 10.64 3.88
CA LEU A 153 16.18 9.44 3.70
C LEU A 153 17.60 9.82 3.28
N ASN A 154 18.60 9.27 3.95
CA ASN A 154 19.97 9.38 3.48
C ASN A 154 20.32 8.25 2.48
N ALA A 155 21.52 8.29 1.89
CA ALA A 155 21.98 7.28 0.93
C ALA A 155 22.07 5.84 1.48
N ARG A 156 21.93 5.65 2.80
CA ARG A 156 21.89 4.34 3.47
C ARG A 156 20.47 3.94 3.86
N ALA A 157 19.45 4.61 3.31
CA ALA A 157 18.04 4.43 3.65
C ALA A 157 17.71 4.65 5.14
N GLN A 158 18.49 5.50 5.83
CA GLN A 158 18.22 5.86 7.21
C GLN A 158 17.41 7.14 7.29
N LEU A 159 16.43 7.15 8.17
CA LEU A 159 15.54 8.28 8.42
C LEU A 159 16.20 9.32 9.33
N ARG A 160 16.04 10.60 8.95
CA ARG A 160 16.36 11.74 9.79
C ARG A 160 15.13 12.65 9.83
N GLN A 161 14.60 12.89 11.02
CA GLN A 161 13.46 13.79 11.19
C GLN A 161 13.80 15.20 10.68
N ILE A 162 12.90 15.79 9.91
CA ILE A 162 13.01 17.16 9.42
C ILE A 162 12.65 18.11 10.58
N PRO A 163 13.52 19.05 10.97
CA PRO A 163 13.18 20.04 12.00
C PRO A 163 11.90 20.80 11.65
N ASN A 164 11.02 21.01 12.62
CA ASN A 164 9.75 21.73 12.45
C ASN A 164 8.80 21.15 11.40
N SER A 165 8.90 19.84 11.11
CA SER A 165 8.03 19.16 10.14
C SER A 165 6.68 18.73 10.69
N ILE A 166 6.47 18.81 12.01
CA ILE A 166 5.21 18.38 12.63
C ILE A 166 4.09 19.34 12.20
N ARG A 167 2.99 18.75 11.70
CA ARG A 167 1.73 19.44 11.45
C ARG A 167 0.60 18.70 12.13
N PHE A 168 -0.10 19.42 13.02
CA PHE A 168 -1.30 18.88 13.66
C PHE A 168 -2.47 18.92 12.68
N LEU A 169 -3.33 17.91 12.79
CA LEU A 169 -4.57 17.83 12.04
C LEU A 169 -5.66 18.72 12.64
N THR A 170 -6.84 18.74 12.03
CA THR A 170 -7.92 19.67 12.41
C THR A 170 -8.43 19.44 13.83
N THR A 171 -8.44 18.18 14.29
CA THR A 171 -8.83 17.77 15.66
C THR A 171 -8.00 16.60 16.16
N ASN A 172 -8.01 16.38 17.49
CA ASN A 172 -7.37 15.20 18.10
C ASN A 172 -8.12 13.89 17.82
N ASN A 173 -9.39 13.97 17.47
CA ASN A 173 -10.25 12.83 17.18
C ASN A 173 -10.69 12.82 15.72
N SER A 174 -9.78 13.14 14.83
CA SER A 174 -10.04 13.21 13.38
C SER A 174 -10.26 11.84 12.73
N GLU A 175 -9.87 10.76 13.42
CA GLU A 175 -9.84 9.40 12.84
C GLU A 175 -9.13 9.40 11.50
N ALA A 176 -7.97 10.06 11.41
CA ALA A 176 -7.22 10.17 10.17
C ALA A 176 -6.78 8.79 9.69
N ALA A 177 -7.07 8.48 8.43
CA ALA A 177 -6.99 7.11 7.93
C ALA A 177 -5.92 6.91 6.86
N SER A 178 -5.49 7.96 6.15
CA SER A 178 -4.55 7.79 5.04
C SER A 178 -3.81 9.07 4.73
N LEU A 179 -2.62 8.94 4.13
CA LEU A 179 -1.90 10.05 3.53
C LEU A 179 -1.23 9.63 2.21
N ALA A 180 -1.16 10.56 1.25
CA ALA A 180 -0.51 10.32 -0.03
C ALA A 180 0.13 11.59 -0.59
N PHE A 181 1.31 11.44 -1.20
CA PHE A 181 1.91 12.51 -2.00
C PHE A 181 1.28 12.58 -3.39
N SER A 182 1.10 13.81 -3.91
CA SER A 182 0.82 13.99 -5.33
C SER A 182 1.97 13.46 -6.20
N PRO A 183 1.70 13.03 -7.45
CA PRO A 183 2.73 12.42 -8.31
C PRO A 183 3.92 13.33 -8.62
N ASP A 184 3.74 14.64 -8.53
CA ASP A 184 4.79 15.66 -8.68
C ASP A 184 5.47 16.04 -7.35
N GLY A 185 5.00 15.48 -6.23
CA GLY A 185 5.51 15.75 -4.89
C GLY A 185 5.21 17.14 -4.34
N GLN A 186 4.32 17.92 -4.98
CA GLN A 186 4.02 19.28 -4.53
C GLN A 186 3.04 19.32 -3.36
N PHE A 187 2.22 18.29 -3.21
CA PHE A 187 1.24 18.19 -2.14
C PHE A 187 1.31 16.87 -1.40
N LEU A 188 1.02 16.92 -0.11
CA LEU A 188 0.66 15.78 0.72
C LEU A 188 -0.81 15.96 1.12
N LEU A 189 -1.66 14.96 0.81
CA LEU A 189 -3.04 14.90 1.28
C LEU A 189 -3.15 13.97 2.47
N VAL A 190 -4.05 14.30 3.41
CA VAL A 190 -4.42 13.47 4.56
C VAL A 190 -5.94 13.43 4.66
N THR A 191 -6.53 12.24 4.83
CA THR A 191 -7.97 12.09 5.03
C THR A 191 -8.31 12.00 6.51
N GLU A 192 -9.38 12.68 6.93
CA GLU A 192 -9.93 12.65 8.28
C GLU A 192 -11.37 12.13 8.24
N ARG A 193 -11.58 10.88 8.66
CA ARG A 193 -12.89 10.21 8.57
C ARG A 193 -13.94 10.86 9.46
N ALA A 194 -13.60 11.21 10.71
CA ALA A 194 -14.58 11.74 11.67
C ALA A 194 -15.02 13.16 11.36
N THR A 195 -14.14 13.97 10.76
CA THR A 195 -14.45 15.36 10.36
C THR A 195 -14.92 15.46 8.92
N ASN A 196 -14.77 14.38 8.16
CA ASN A 196 -15.04 14.32 6.72
C ASN A 196 -14.24 15.35 5.91
N ASN A 197 -12.98 15.55 6.29
CA ASN A 197 -12.07 16.46 5.65
C ASN A 197 -10.97 15.75 4.88
N ILE A 198 -10.43 16.45 3.89
CA ILE A 198 -9.19 16.13 3.20
C ILE A 198 -8.26 17.32 3.40
N ASP A 199 -7.26 17.13 4.24
CA ASP A 199 -6.25 18.13 4.50
C ASP A 199 -5.19 18.14 3.41
N ALA A 200 -4.96 19.26 2.76
CA ALA A 200 -3.90 19.43 1.77
C ALA A 200 -2.77 20.29 2.35
N PHE A 201 -1.55 19.77 2.20
CA PHE A 201 -0.33 20.44 2.63
C PHE A 201 0.59 20.63 1.42
N GLN A 202 0.94 21.88 1.11
CA GLN A 202 1.99 22.15 0.13
C GLN A 202 3.36 21.72 0.67
N VAL A 203 4.09 20.92 -0.09
CA VAL A 203 5.45 20.48 0.23
C VAL A 203 6.44 21.56 -0.18
N ARG A 204 7.24 22.06 0.76
CA ARG A 204 8.26 23.08 0.52
C ARG A 204 9.57 22.48 0.06
N PRO A 205 10.46 23.24 -0.59
CA PRO A 205 11.76 22.76 -1.06
C PRO A 205 12.67 22.18 0.04
N ASP A 206 12.49 22.60 1.29
CA ASP A 206 13.21 22.07 2.45
C ASP A 206 12.59 20.78 3.02
N GLY A 207 11.52 20.29 2.39
CA GLY A 207 10.78 19.12 2.79
C GLY A 207 9.78 19.35 3.92
N THR A 208 9.65 20.58 4.45
CA THR A 208 8.58 20.92 5.42
C THR A 208 7.25 21.15 4.71
N LEU A 209 6.15 21.00 5.47
CA LEU A 209 4.81 21.29 4.96
C LEU A 209 4.39 22.73 5.21
N GLY A 210 3.62 23.27 4.29
CA GLY A 210 2.92 24.55 4.42
C GLY A 210 1.83 24.54 5.50
N SER A 211 1.01 25.58 5.52
CA SER A 211 -0.22 25.61 6.32
C SER A 211 -1.22 24.62 5.73
N THR A 212 -2.06 24.04 6.59
CA THR A 212 -3.15 23.14 6.17
C THR A 212 -4.19 23.93 5.36
N VAL A 213 -4.56 23.39 4.21
CA VAL A 213 -5.76 23.77 3.47
C VAL A 213 -6.80 22.68 3.69
N VAL A 214 -7.83 22.99 4.46
CA VAL A 214 -8.88 22.03 4.81
C VAL A 214 -9.93 22.02 3.71
N ASN A 215 -10.15 20.85 3.11
CA ASN A 215 -11.19 20.62 2.12
C ASN A 215 -12.24 19.67 2.70
N SER A 216 -13.52 20.01 2.57
CA SER A 216 -14.58 19.06 2.90
C SER A 216 -14.73 18.04 1.79
N ASP A 217 -14.78 16.75 2.15
CA ASP A 217 -15.09 15.71 1.20
C ASP A 217 -16.52 15.82 0.69
N SER A 218 -16.77 15.41 -0.54
CA SER A 218 -18.08 15.48 -1.18
C SER A 218 -19.10 14.48 -0.61
N GLN A 219 -18.59 13.39 0.01
CA GLN A 219 -19.39 12.31 0.58
C GLN A 219 -18.92 11.98 2.00
N PRO A 220 -19.75 11.37 2.85
CA PRO A 220 -19.37 11.07 4.22
C PRO A 220 -18.37 9.91 4.31
N GLY A 221 -17.39 10.06 5.21
CA GLY A 221 -16.47 9.02 5.62
C GLY A 221 -15.21 8.94 4.76
N ALA A 222 -14.56 10.07 4.48
CA ALA A 222 -13.26 10.14 3.82
C ALA A 222 -12.25 9.20 4.48
N PHE A 223 -11.79 8.15 3.78
CA PHE A 223 -10.91 7.13 4.36
C PHE A 223 -9.58 7.06 3.62
N ALA A 224 -9.48 6.34 2.52
CA ALA A 224 -8.23 6.20 1.78
C ALA A 224 -8.09 7.28 0.71
N VAL A 225 -6.87 7.81 0.55
CA VAL A 225 -6.51 8.65 -0.58
C VAL A 225 -5.36 8.02 -1.36
N ALA A 226 -5.53 7.94 -2.69
CA ALA A 226 -4.48 7.58 -3.63
C ALA A 226 -4.46 8.56 -4.81
N PHE A 227 -3.33 8.67 -5.47
CA PHE A 227 -3.22 9.49 -6.68
C PHE A 227 -3.13 8.62 -7.93
N ALA A 228 -3.85 9.01 -8.96
CA ALA A 228 -3.59 8.51 -10.31
C ALA A 228 -2.37 9.23 -10.92
N PRO A 229 -1.63 8.59 -11.85
CA PRO A 229 -0.46 9.19 -12.49
C PRO A 229 -0.75 10.53 -13.20
N ASN A 230 -2.00 10.78 -13.60
CA ASN A 230 -2.44 12.04 -14.20
C ASN A 230 -2.66 13.18 -13.18
N GLY A 231 -2.42 12.94 -11.89
CA GLY A 231 -2.54 13.93 -10.81
C GLY A 231 -3.90 13.99 -10.11
N ALA A 232 -4.89 13.21 -10.56
CA ALA A 232 -6.17 13.14 -9.87
C ALA A 232 -6.03 12.42 -8.52
N ALA A 233 -6.50 13.03 -7.44
CA ALA A 233 -6.66 12.41 -6.14
C ALA A 233 -7.96 11.60 -6.10
N LEU A 234 -7.90 10.35 -5.65
CA LEU A 234 -9.04 9.46 -5.52
C LEU A 234 -9.26 9.14 -4.05
N VAL A 235 -10.49 9.40 -3.57
CA VAL A 235 -10.85 9.23 -2.16
C VAL A 235 -11.94 8.18 -2.02
N SER A 236 -11.69 7.18 -1.18
CA SER A 236 -12.70 6.21 -0.78
C SER A 236 -13.54 6.77 0.36
N GLU A 237 -14.85 6.66 0.25
CA GLU A 237 -15.79 7.09 1.28
C GLU A 237 -16.57 5.90 1.80
N THR A 238 -16.55 5.74 3.13
CA THR A 238 -17.23 4.61 3.79
C THR A 238 -18.76 4.68 3.65
N GLY A 239 -19.28 5.88 3.40
CA GLY A 239 -20.70 6.19 3.38
C GLY A 239 -21.28 6.44 4.78
N PRO A 240 -22.57 6.81 4.86
CA PRO A 240 -23.24 7.02 6.13
C PRO A 240 -23.30 5.74 6.96
N ALA A 241 -23.11 5.86 8.27
CA ALA A 241 -23.25 4.75 9.19
C ALA A 241 -24.59 4.04 9.03
N SER A 242 -24.57 2.70 8.99
CA SER A 242 -25.77 1.84 8.86
C SER A 242 -26.50 1.91 7.51
N ALA A 243 -26.03 2.64 6.51
CA ALA A 243 -26.61 2.64 5.18
C ALA A 243 -26.02 1.49 4.34
N SER A 244 -26.87 0.64 3.76
CA SER A 244 -26.43 -0.47 2.92
C SER A 244 -26.09 0.00 1.50
N ASN A 245 -24.97 -0.48 0.97
CA ASN A 245 -24.48 -0.19 -0.38
C ASN A 245 -24.34 1.32 -0.69
N ALA A 246 -24.04 2.12 0.35
CA ALA A 246 -23.95 3.57 0.27
C ALA A 246 -22.50 4.09 0.24
N SER A 247 -21.54 3.20 0.18
CA SER A 247 -20.14 3.58 0.00
C SER A 247 -19.87 4.09 -1.42
N THR A 248 -18.98 5.05 -1.54
CA THR A 248 -18.66 5.74 -2.79
C THR A 248 -17.16 5.87 -2.99
N ILE A 249 -16.77 6.35 -4.16
CA ILE A 249 -15.43 6.84 -4.47
C ILE A 249 -15.56 8.17 -5.20
N SER A 250 -14.76 9.17 -4.81
CA SER A 250 -14.67 10.46 -5.49
C SER A 250 -13.30 10.70 -6.09
N SER A 251 -13.22 11.58 -7.09
CA SER A 251 -11.95 12.05 -7.63
C SER A 251 -11.91 13.58 -7.68
N TYR A 252 -10.69 14.13 -7.44
CA TYR A 252 -10.45 15.57 -7.31
C TYR A 252 -9.22 16.00 -8.10
N SER A 253 -9.24 17.22 -8.63
CA SER A 253 -8.03 17.96 -9.01
C SER A 253 -7.51 18.70 -7.78
N VAL A 254 -6.20 18.67 -7.53
CA VAL A 254 -5.54 19.52 -6.54
C VAL A 254 -5.13 20.81 -7.21
N LEU A 255 -5.68 21.94 -6.78
CA LEU A 255 -5.35 23.26 -7.31
C LEU A 255 -4.05 23.79 -6.68
N ALA A 256 -3.44 24.79 -7.29
CA ALA A 256 -2.14 25.32 -6.87
C ALA A 256 -2.12 25.89 -5.43
N ASP A 257 -3.27 26.26 -4.89
CA ASP A 257 -3.44 26.73 -3.52
C ASP A 257 -3.76 25.61 -2.52
N GLY A 258 -3.89 24.34 -2.97
CA GLY A 258 -4.26 23.18 -2.17
C GLY A 258 -5.76 22.94 -2.07
N THR A 259 -6.59 23.75 -2.72
CA THR A 259 -8.03 23.52 -2.81
C THR A 259 -8.31 22.32 -3.71
N LEU A 260 -9.25 21.46 -3.31
CA LEU A 260 -9.69 20.31 -4.11
C LEU A 260 -10.94 20.67 -4.92
N SER A 261 -10.88 20.44 -6.24
CA SER A 261 -12.00 20.60 -7.16
C SER A 261 -12.53 19.24 -7.59
N PRO A 262 -13.80 18.89 -7.32
CA PRO A 262 -14.36 17.60 -7.70
C PRO A 262 -14.33 17.37 -9.21
N ILE A 263 -13.90 16.18 -9.64
CA ILE A 263 -14.00 15.67 -11.03
C ILE A 263 -15.16 14.68 -11.12
N SER A 264 -15.19 13.70 -10.21
CA SER A 264 -16.31 12.78 -10.02
C SER A 264 -16.65 12.76 -8.54
N ALA A 265 -17.90 13.01 -8.19
CA ALA A 265 -18.34 13.08 -6.80
C ALA A 265 -19.30 11.93 -6.48
N GLY A 266 -18.96 11.12 -5.47
CA GLY A 266 -19.82 10.08 -4.93
C GLY A 266 -20.21 8.99 -5.92
N VAL A 267 -19.26 8.46 -6.69
CA VAL A 267 -19.56 7.34 -7.61
C VAL A 267 -19.81 6.07 -6.78
N PRO A 268 -21.00 5.44 -6.87
CA PRO A 268 -21.35 4.31 -6.03
C PRO A 268 -20.46 3.10 -6.24
N THR A 269 -19.96 2.49 -5.16
CA THR A 269 -19.19 1.25 -5.19
C THR A 269 -20.09 0.01 -5.18
N LEU A 270 -21.37 0.16 -4.81
CA LEU A 270 -22.34 -0.91 -4.61
C LEU A 270 -21.93 -1.91 -3.53
N GLY A 271 -21.05 -1.49 -2.62
CA GLY A 271 -20.58 -2.25 -1.47
C GLY A 271 -20.71 -1.48 -0.16
N ASN A 272 -20.32 -2.13 0.92
CA ASN A 272 -20.39 -1.58 2.28
C ASN A 272 -18.99 -1.40 2.86
N ALA A 273 -18.78 -0.29 3.58
CA ALA A 273 -17.49 0.08 4.17
C ALA A 273 -16.36 0.04 3.13
N ASN A 274 -16.50 0.86 2.07
CA ASN A 274 -15.40 1.13 1.15
C ASN A 274 -14.36 2.00 1.88
N CYS A 275 -13.30 1.36 2.32
CA CYS A 275 -12.26 2.04 3.09
C CYS A 275 -10.96 2.18 2.29
N TRP A 276 -10.58 1.18 1.52
CA TRP A 276 -9.27 1.14 0.83
C TRP A 276 -9.42 1.24 -0.68
N ASN A 277 -8.44 1.89 -1.32
CA ASN A 277 -8.35 1.92 -2.77
C ASN A 277 -6.90 1.73 -3.25
N VAL A 278 -6.75 1.27 -4.48
CA VAL A 278 -5.47 1.17 -5.16
C VAL A 278 -5.62 1.52 -6.63
N VAL A 279 -4.75 2.39 -7.11
CA VAL A 279 -4.62 2.72 -8.54
C VAL A 279 -3.62 1.77 -9.19
N THR A 280 -3.95 1.22 -10.34
CA THR A 280 -2.99 0.41 -11.11
C THR A 280 -1.81 1.27 -11.58
N PRO A 281 -0.56 0.74 -11.58
CA PRO A 281 0.62 1.48 -12.02
C PRO A 281 0.51 2.09 -13.42
N ASN A 282 -0.26 1.46 -14.33
CA ASN A 282 -0.54 1.99 -15.66
C ASN A 282 -1.56 3.14 -15.68
N GLY A 283 -2.14 3.50 -14.53
CA GLY A 283 -3.10 4.59 -14.38
C GLY A 283 -4.48 4.37 -14.99
N ARG A 284 -4.79 3.16 -15.47
CA ARG A 284 -6.05 2.87 -16.17
C ARG A 284 -7.22 2.59 -15.23
N TRP A 285 -6.94 1.97 -14.07
CA TRP A 285 -7.96 1.42 -13.19
C TRP A 285 -7.72 1.84 -11.73
N VAL A 286 -8.81 2.01 -10.99
CA VAL A 286 -8.81 2.03 -9.54
C VAL A 286 -9.73 0.93 -9.04
N TYR A 287 -9.27 0.19 -8.03
CA TYR A 287 -10.07 -0.81 -7.32
C TYR A 287 -10.25 -0.37 -5.89
N VAL A 288 -11.40 -0.70 -5.34
CA VAL A 288 -11.77 -0.37 -3.96
C VAL A 288 -12.19 -1.62 -3.20
N SER A 289 -11.81 -1.68 -1.93
CA SER A 289 -12.14 -2.79 -1.03
C SER A 289 -13.34 -2.42 -0.17
N ASN A 290 -14.43 -3.16 -0.33
CA ASN A 290 -15.67 -3.00 0.44
C ASN A 290 -15.68 -4.01 1.59
N ALA A 291 -15.08 -3.64 2.72
CA ALA A 291 -14.74 -4.55 3.82
C ALA A 291 -15.93 -5.30 4.42
N ALA A 292 -17.05 -4.62 4.61
CA ALA A 292 -18.24 -5.23 5.23
C ALA A 292 -19.03 -6.13 4.28
N SER A 293 -18.88 -5.97 2.96
CA SER A 293 -19.52 -6.85 1.96
C SER A 293 -18.57 -7.93 1.40
N SER A 294 -17.30 -7.94 1.79
CA SER A 294 -16.27 -8.88 1.29
C SER A 294 -16.12 -8.82 -0.24
N THR A 295 -16.26 -7.62 -0.83
CA THR A 295 -16.22 -7.42 -2.28
C THR A 295 -15.18 -6.40 -2.70
N ILE A 296 -14.84 -6.41 -3.99
CA ILE A 296 -13.97 -5.43 -4.64
C ILE A 296 -14.75 -4.82 -5.79
N SER A 297 -14.78 -3.47 -5.85
CA SER A 297 -15.38 -2.74 -6.97
C SER A 297 -14.28 -2.09 -7.81
N GLY A 298 -14.56 -1.82 -9.09
CA GLY A 298 -13.57 -1.28 -10.01
C GLY A 298 -14.12 -0.19 -10.90
N PHE A 299 -13.23 0.77 -11.22
CA PHE A 299 -13.55 1.92 -12.06
C PHE A 299 -12.40 2.20 -13.03
N SER A 300 -12.74 2.61 -14.25
CA SER A 300 -11.76 3.20 -15.16
C SER A 300 -11.51 4.65 -14.81
N ILE A 301 -10.26 5.09 -15.00
CA ILE A 301 -9.81 6.45 -14.77
C ILE A 301 -9.63 7.12 -16.14
N GLY A 302 -10.46 8.13 -16.42
CA GLY A 302 -10.34 8.94 -17.63
C GLY A 302 -9.12 9.86 -17.59
N VAL A 303 -8.79 10.46 -18.72
CA VAL A 303 -7.63 11.35 -18.88
C VAL A 303 -7.64 12.56 -17.94
N THR A 304 -8.82 13.02 -17.53
CA THR A 304 -9.01 14.09 -16.55
C THR A 304 -9.14 13.60 -15.11
N GLY A 305 -9.13 12.28 -14.87
CA GLY A 305 -9.40 11.68 -13.57
C GLY A 305 -10.87 11.31 -13.34
N ALA A 306 -11.75 11.45 -14.35
CA ALA A 306 -13.15 11.03 -14.25
C ALA A 306 -13.27 9.52 -14.06
N LEU A 307 -14.14 9.10 -13.14
CA LEU A 307 -14.36 7.70 -12.78
C LEU A 307 -15.58 7.14 -13.51
N THR A 308 -15.42 5.96 -14.13
CA THR A 308 -16.50 5.22 -14.76
C THR A 308 -16.51 3.79 -14.25
N PRO A 309 -17.64 3.26 -13.73
CA PRO A 309 -17.73 1.88 -13.28
C PRO A 309 -17.36 0.87 -14.36
N ILE A 310 -16.65 -0.18 -13.99
CA ILE A 310 -16.30 -1.30 -14.89
C ILE A 310 -17.38 -2.39 -14.76
N GLY A 311 -17.99 -2.77 -15.87
CA GLY A 311 -18.98 -3.85 -15.90
C GLY A 311 -20.11 -3.66 -14.88
N ALA A 312 -20.28 -4.61 -13.97
CA ALA A 312 -21.30 -4.56 -12.91
C ALA A 312 -20.85 -3.76 -11.66
N THR A 313 -19.75 -3.04 -11.73
CA THR A 313 -19.09 -2.29 -10.63
C THR A 313 -18.42 -3.23 -9.60
N VAL A 314 -19.14 -4.17 -9.02
CA VAL A 314 -18.58 -5.23 -8.15
C VAL A 314 -17.95 -6.29 -9.07
N LEU A 315 -16.64 -6.45 -8.97
CA LEU A 315 -15.83 -7.28 -9.86
C LEU A 315 -15.19 -8.48 -9.16
N GLY A 316 -14.82 -8.33 -7.89
CA GLY A 316 -14.17 -9.35 -7.09
C GLY A 316 -15.01 -9.71 -5.86
N ILE A 317 -15.04 -10.99 -5.52
CA ILE A 317 -15.71 -11.52 -4.32
C ILE A 317 -14.69 -12.33 -3.53
N ASN A 318 -14.45 -11.91 -2.30
CA ASN A 318 -13.68 -12.67 -1.31
C ASN A 318 -14.63 -13.62 -0.56
N PRO A 319 -14.12 -14.62 0.16
CA PRO A 319 -14.95 -15.48 1.00
C PRO A 319 -15.77 -14.66 2.00
N THR A 320 -16.98 -15.13 2.29
CA THR A 320 -17.87 -14.48 3.24
C THR A 320 -17.19 -14.29 4.59
N GLY A 321 -17.26 -13.08 5.15
CA GLY A 321 -16.64 -12.72 6.42
C GLY A 321 -15.14 -12.48 6.34
N SER A 322 -14.58 -12.32 5.13
CA SER A 322 -13.16 -12.03 4.94
C SER A 322 -12.75 -10.69 5.56
N SER A 323 -13.68 -9.74 5.71
CA SER A 323 -13.35 -8.37 6.13
C SER A 323 -12.11 -7.91 5.37
N ASN A 324 -12.23 -7.86 4.02
CA ASN A 324 -11.13 -7.48 3.16
C ASN A 324 -10.77 -6.01 3.41
N LEU A 325 -9.61 -5.82 3.99
CA LEU A 325 -9.07 -4.50 4.33
C LEU A 325 -8.28 -3.93 3.15
N ASP A 326 -7.02 -3.66 3.38
CA ASP A 326 -6.08 -3.07 2.45
C ASP A 326 -5.91 -3.91 1.17
N ILE A 327 -5.61 -3.24 0.07
CA ILE A 327 -5.42 -3.85 -1.24
C ILE A 327 -4.16 -3.33 -1.92
N ALA A 328 -3.51 -4.19 -2.71
CA ALA A 328 -2.32 -3.83 -3.47
C ALA A 328 -2.37 -4.41 -4.89
N VAL A 329 -1.71 -3.74 -5.83
CA VAL A 329 -1.59 -4.17 -7.23
C VAL A 329 -0.13 -4.43 -7.56
N SER A 330 0.14 -5.50 -8.33
CA SER A 330 1.47 -5.79 -8.83
C SER A 330 1.99 -4.70 -9.78
N ALA A 331 3.31 -4.48 -9.81
CA ALA A 331 3.94 -3.43 -10.62
C ALA A 331 3.65 -3.55 -12.13
N ASP A 332 3.37 -4.76 -12.61
CA ASP A 332 2.98 -5.04 -14.00
C ASP A 332 1.48 -4.83 -14.27
N SER A 333 0.71 -4.38 -13.27
CA SER A 333 -0.76 -4.16 -13.33
C SER A 333 -1.57 -5.41 -13.70
N LYS A 334 -1.04 -6.62 -13.43
CA LYS A 334 -1.71 -7.88 -13.79
C LYS A 334 -2.48 -8.55 -12.67
N PHE A 335 -2.11 -8.26 -11.42
CA PHE A 335 -2.71 -8.91 -10.26
C PHE A 335 -3.06 -7.90 -9.18
N LEU A 336 -4.20 -8.14 -8.55
CA LEU A 336 -4.66 -7.43 -7.38
C LEU A 336 -4.69 -8.41 -6.21
N TYR A 337 -4.25 -7.95 -5.06
CA TYR A 337 -4.21 -8.69 -3.80
C TYR A 337 -5.05 -7.97 -2.76
N SER A 338 -5.95 -8.70 -2.09
CA SER A 338 -6.77 -8.19 -0.99
C SER A 338 -6.40 -8.86 0.32
N LEU A 339 -6.17 -8.05 1.36
CA LEU A 339 -5.86 -8.52 2.69
C LEU A 339 -7.15 -8.89 3.42
N ASN A 340 -7.39 -10.18 3.63
CA ASN A 340 -8.61 -10.72 4.24
C ASN A 340 -8.41 -10.93 5.75
N SER A 341 -8.55 -9.85 6.55
CA SER A 341 -8.24 -9.87 7.98
C SER A 341 -9.15 -10.82 8.78
N GLY A 342 -10.42 -10.95 8.37
CA GLY A 342 -11.35 -11.86 9.02
C GLY A 342 -10.95 -13.33 8.92
N ASN A 343 -10.31 -13.73 7.81
CA ASN A 343 -9.90 -15.10 7.52
C ASN A 343 -8.39 -15.31 7.70
N GLY A 344 -7.57 -14.24 7.72
CA GLY A 344 -6.11 -14.32 7.80
C GLY A 344 -5.45 -14.70 6.48
N THR A 345 -6.13 -14.50 5.34
CA THR A 345 -5.67 -14.86 4.00
C THR A 345 -5.40 -13.64 3.12
N ILE A 346 -4.80 -13.87 1.96
CA ILE A 346 -4.64 -12.89 0.89
C ILE A 346 -5.45 -13.39 -0.30
N GLY A 347 -6.51 -12.67 -0.69
CA GLY A 347 -7.26 -12.95 -1.92
C GLY A 347 -6.44 -12.52 -3.14
N ILE A 348 -6.49 -13.29 -4.22
CA ILE A 348 -5.69 -13.11 -5.43
C ILE A 348 -6.61 -12.99 -6.64
N PHE A 349 -6.50 -11.89 -7.37
CA PHE A 349 -7.31 -11.62 -8.56
C PHE A 349 -6.42 -11.25 -9.74
N GLY A 350 -6.68 -11.86 -10.91
CA GLY A 350 -6.08 -11.46 -12.18
C GLY A 350 -6.83 -10.29 -12.79
N ILE A 351 -6.13 -9.21 -13.11
CA ILE A 351 -6.67 -8.03 -13.78
C ILE A 351 -6.68 -8.29 -15.30
N GLN A 352 -7.85 -8.21 -15.92
CA GLN A 352 -8.03 -8.40 -17.34
C GLN A 352 -7.77 -7.09 -18.13
N GLU A 353 -7.65 -7.17 -19.43
CA GLU A 353 -7.38 -6.01 -20.31
C GLU A 353 -8.48 -4.95 -20.27
N ASP A 354 -9.71 -5.34 -19.95
CA ASP A 354 -10.87 -4.46 -19.78
C ASP A 354 -11.05 -3.96 -18.34
N GLY A 355 -10.15 -4.36 -17.42
CA GLY A 355 -10.19 -4.01 -16.01
C GLY A 355 -11.08 -4.91 -15.15
N THR A 356 -11.73 -5.91 -15.72
CA THR A 356 -12.47 -6.91 -14.93
C THR A 356 -11.51 -7.79 -14.13
N LEU A 357 -12.01 -8.43 -13.07
CA LEU A 357 -11.23 -9.28 -12.18
C LEU A 357 -11.63 -10.75 -12.35
N VAL A 358 -10.62 -11.63 -12.39
CA VAL A 358 -10.80 -13.09 -12.32
C VAL A 358 -10.18 -13.58 -11.03
N ASN A 359 -10.95 -14.32 -10.22
CA ASN A 359 -10.45 -14.90 -8.99
C ASN A 359 -9.41 -16.00 -9.33
N VAL A 360 -8.20 -15.88 -8.80
CA VAL A 360 -7.08 -16.83 -8.96
C VAL A 360 -7.03 -17.80 -7.77
N GLY A 361 -7.47 -17.34 -6.58
CA GLY A 361 -7.46 -18.12 -5.34
C GLY A 361 -7.09 -17.28 -4.13
N GLU A 362 -6.60 -17.96 -3.11
CA GLU A 362 -6.15 -17.34 -1.85
C GLU A 362 -4.81 -17.93 -1.40
N ALA A 363 -4.09 -17.17 -0.57
CA ALA A 363 -2.91 -17.64 0.15
C ALA A 363 -3.09 -17.43 1.65
N ASP A 364 -2.77 -18.46 2.45
CA ASP A 364 -2.75 -18.35 3.91
C ASP A 364 -1.59 -17.47 4.36
N ALA A 365 -1.82 -16.58 5.31
CA ALA A 365 -0.82 -15.67 5.85
C ALA A 365 -0.67 -15.77 7.36
N ILE A 366 -1.76 -15.57 8.11
CA ILE A 366 -1.78 -15.62 9.59
C ILE A 366 -3.09 -16.24 10.07
N SER A 367 -3.23 -16.39 11.39
CA SER A 367 -4.51 -16.83 11.97
C SER A 367 -5.61 -15.81 11.70
N ALA A 368 -6.82 -16.28 11.48
CA ALA A 368 -8.00 -15.45 11.33
C ALA A 368 -8.16 -14.50 12.53
N LYS A 369 -8.63 -13.27 12.27
CA LYS A 369 -8.96 -12.26 13.30
C LYS A 369 -7.79 -11.98 14.28
N SER A 370 -6.56 -11.87 13.77
CA SER A 370 -5.37 -11.62 14.59
C SER A 370 -4.72 -10.25 14.36
N GLY A 371 -5.50 -9.27 13.86
CA GLY A 371 -5.04 -7.89 13.70
C GLY A 371 -4.28 -7.61 12.41
N PHE A 372 -4.46 -8.42 11.39
CA PHE A 372 -3.81 -8.33 10.08
C PHE A 372 -4.06 -6.97 9.40
N ASN A 373 -3.02 -6.17 9.21
CA ASN A 373 -3.10 -4.84 8.56
C ASN A 373 -1.87 -4.59 7.67
N GLY A 374 -2.09 -3.81 6.62
CA GLY A 374 -1.06 -3.37 5.69
C GLY A 374 -0.65 -4.42 4.67
N ILE A 375 -0.76 -4.08 3.40
CA ILE A 375 -0.29 -4.89 2.27
C ILE A 375 0.43 -4.01 1.25
N ALA A 376 1.51 -4.52 0.67
CA ALA A 376 2.23 -3.89 -0.42
C ALA A 376 2.68 -4.95 -1.42
N ALA A 377 2.69 -4.63 -2.72
CA ALA A 377 3.05 -5.56 -3.79
C ALA A 377 3.83 -4.87 -4.93
N PHE A 378 4.67 -5.63 -5.63
CA PHE A 378 5.31 -5.19 -6.88
C PHE A 378 5.49 -6.32 -7.89
#